data_5b92b394198d333d91aae877130ddd9a
#
_entry.id   5b92b394198d333d91aae877130ddd9a
#
_cell.length_a   1.000
_cell.length_b   1.000
_cell.length_c   1.000
_cell.angle_alpha   90.00
_cell.angle_beta   90.00
_cell.angle_gamma   90.00
#
_symmetry.space_group_name_H-M   'P 1'
#
loop_
_entity.id
_entity.type
_entity.pdbx_description
1 polymer ?
#
loop_
_entity_poly.entity_id
_entity_poly.type
_entity_poly.pdbx_seq_one_letter_code
_entity_poly.pdbx_strand_id
1 'polypeptide(L)'
;QYENLAIADRKKGVYQVVDFGQDPKCWARIKDYALYSNYSCVSANVDGEDVSYRVGIAGRHWVYNSLAVLAAVKVVGADLDSALDSLSSLSALKGRGNHHLVRTSAGVFEVIDDSYNANLESAQSGINNLASLYKGSRKIAVIGDMLELGKMEKEYHEILGQYLSDNCLL
;
A
#
# COMPACT_ATOMS: atom_id res chain seq x y z
N GLN A 1 -16.64 -8.72 0.31
CA GLN A 1 -16.71 -8.64 1.80
C GLN A 1 -17.06 -7.23 2.30
N TYR A 2 -16.58 -6.17 1.65
CA TYR A 2 -16.87 -4.76 1.99
C TYR A 2 -18.26 -4.29 1.53
N GLU A 3 -18.79 -4.80 0.43
CA GLU A 3 -20.15 -4.51 -0.04
C GLU A 3 -21.23 -4.81 1.01
N ASN A 4 -21.08 -5.90 1.74
CA ASN A 4 -22.03 -6.30 2.79
C ASN A 4 -21.99 -5.40 4.03
N LEU A 5 -20.84 -4.83 4.36
CA LEU A 5 -20.69 -3.85 5.45
C LEU A 5 -21.34 -2.51 5.09
N ALA A 6 -21.15 -2.05 3.85
CA ALA A 6 -21.76 -0.84 3.32
C ALA A 6 -23.28 -0.90 3.31
N ILE A 7 -23.88 -2.06 2.95
CA ILE A 7 -25.33 -2.29 2.97
C ILE A 7 -25.87 -2.31 4.41
N ALA A 8 -25.12 -2.88 5.37
CA ALA A 8 -25.54 -2.91 6.76
C ALA A 8 -25.57 -1.50 7.39
N ASP A 9 -24.63 -0.62 7.04
CA ASP A 9 -24.55 0.74 7.56
C ASP A 9 -25.64 1.65 6.97
N ARG A 10 -26.04 1.48 5.70
CA ARG A 10 -27.18 2.17 5.12
C ARG A 10 -28.47 1.94 5.92
N LYS A 11 -28.66 0.76 6.49
CA LYS A 11 -29.83 0.43 7.33
C LYS A 11 -29.79 1.12 8.71
N LYS A 12 -28.62 1.63 9.14
CA LYS A 12 -28.44 2.34 10.40
C LYS A 12 -28.53 3.87 10.29
N GLY A 13 -28.94 4.41 9.14
CA GLY A 13 -29.11 5.84 8.93
C GLY A 13 -27.84 6.57 8.44
N VAL A 14 -26.87 5.86 7.92
CA VAL A 14 -25.76 6.45 7.17
C VAL A 14 -26.28 6.97 5.85
N TYR A 15 -26.12 8.26 5.57
CA TYR A 15 -26.72 8.92 4.40
C TYR A 15 -26.04 8.58 3.08
N GLN A 16 -24.75 8.29 3.10
CA GLN A 16 -23.99 7.92 1.91
C GLN A 16 -22.86 6.97 2.28
N VAL A 17 -22.70 5.88 1.48
CA VAL A 17 -21.54 5.01 1.52
C VAL A 17 -20.73 5.26 0.27
N VAL A 18 -19.45 5.57 0.45
CA VAL A 18 -18.51 5.81 -0.62
C VAL A 18 -17.49 4.67 -0.56
N ASP A 19 -17.42 3.91 -1.64
CA ASP A 19 -16.48 2.82 -1.80
C ASP A 19 -15.34 3.19 -2.74
N PHE A 20 -14.22 2.48 -2.62
CA PHE A 20 -13.06 2.70 -3.48
C PHE A 20 -12.37 1.38 -3.81
N GLY A 21 -11.74 1.32 -4.97
CA GLY A 21 -11.04 0.10 -5.40
C GLY A 21 -10.78 0.06 -6.89
N GLN A 22 -10.65 -1.15 -7.44
CA GLN A 22 -10.46 -1.39 -8.88
C GLN A 22 -11.77 -1.81 -9.58
N ASP A 23 -12.81 -2.18 -8.83
CA ASP A 23 -14.08 -2.56 -9.45
C ASP A 23 -14.65 -1.36 -10.23
N PRO A 24 -15.12 -1.57 -11.49
CA PRO A 24 -15.75 -0.52 -12.30
C PRO A 24 -16.93 0.18 -11.64
N LYS A 25 -17.56 -0.44 -10.65
CA LYS A 25 -18.71 0.09 -9.91
C LYS A 25 -18.34 0.93 -8.70
N CYS A 26 -17.06 0.95 -8.30
CA CYS A 26 -16.62 1.77 -7.18
C CYS A 26 -16.85 3.25 -7.48
N TRP A 27 -17.28 3.98 -6.47
CA TRP A 27 -17.43 5.44 -6.50
C TRP A 27 -16.11 6.15 -6.77
N ALA A 28 -15.03 5.69 -6.14
CA ALA A 28 -13.66 6.07 -6.47
C ALA A 28 -12.92 4.84 -7.02
N ARG A 29 -12.44 4.90 -8.26
CA ARG A 29 -11.91 3.74 -8.97
C ARG A 29 -10.50 3.98 -9.50
N ILE A 30 -9.58 3.06 -9.21
CA ILE A 30 -8.29 2.96 -9.90
C ILE A 30 -8.54 2.41 -11.31
N LYS A 31 -8.13 3.15 -12.34
CA LYS A 31 -8.12 2.71 -13.74
C LYS A 31 -6.86 1.94 -14.06
N ASP A 32 -5.71 2.51 -13.68
CA ASP A 32 -4.38 1.94 -13.89
C ASP A 32 -3.37 2.54 -12.91
N TYR A 33 -2.26 1.84 -12.66
CA TYR A 33 -1.16 2.38 -11.89
C TYR A 33 0.18 1.75 -12.29
N ALA A 34 1.25 2.50 -12.12
CA ALA A 34 2.63 2.05 -12.30
C ALA A 34 3.43 2.28 -11.02
N LEU A 35 4.17 1.25 -10.57
CA LEU A 35 5.04 1.31 -9.41
C LEU A 35 6.49 1.54 -9.85
N TYR A 36 7.13 2.52 -9.24
CA TYR A 36 8.55 2.83 -9.41
C TYR A 36 9.29 2.59 -8.10
N SER A 37 10.60 2.75 -8.08
CA SER A 37 11.41 2.48 -6.88
C SER A 37 11.06 3.35 -5.66
N ASN A 38 10.62 4.61 -5.88
CA ASN A 38 10.39 5.58 -4.82
C ASN A 38 9.09 6.39 -4.95
N TYR A 39 8.26 6.08 -5.94
CA TYR A 39 6.95 6.70 -6.12
C TYR A 39 6.02 5.77 -6.91
N SER A 40 4.75 6.13 -6.98
CA SER A 40 3.75 5.48 -7.81
C SER A 40 3.02 6.51 -8.68
N CYS A 41 2.68 6.15 -9.93
CA CYS A 41 1.78 6.93 -10.78
C CYS A 41 0.43 6.24 -10.82
N VAL A 42 -0.65 7.00 -10.72
CA VAL A 42 -2.01 6.48 -10.63
C VAL A 42 -2.90 7.22 -11.62
N SER A 43 -3.72 6.47 -12.35
CA SER A 43 -4.86 6.96 -13.10
C SER A 43 -6.14 6.45 -12.44
N ALA A 44 -7.03 7.34 -12.07
CA ALA A 44 -8.23 7.00 -11.35
C ALA A 44 -9.44 7.83 -11.82
N ASN A 45 -10.63 7.40 -11.42
CA ASN A 45 -11.84 8.18 -11.52
C ASN A 45 -12.41 8.35 -10.10
N VAL A 46 -12.69 9.60 -9.72
CA VAL A 46 -13.24 9.95 -8.40
C VAL A 46 -14.54 10.70 -8.63
N ASP A 47 -15.68 10.07 -8.34
CA ASP A 47 -17.01 10.63 -8.54
C ASP A 47 -17.23 11.16 -9.97
N GLY A 48 -16.85 10.37 -10.97
CA GLY A 48 -17.00 10.74 -12.39
C GLY A 48 -15.86 11.63 -12.95
N GLU A 49 -14.99 12.17 -12.12
CA GLU A 49 -13.86 12.99 -12.51
C GLU A 49 -12.60 12.13 -12.72
N ASP A 50 -12.00 12.21 -13.90
CA ASP A 50 -10.78 11.49 -14.23
C ASP A 50 -9.57 12.28 -13.75
N VAL A 51 -8.74 11.64 -12.94
CA VAL A 51 -7.52 12.20 -12.38
C VAL A 51 -6.31 11.33 -12.70
N SER A 52 -5.17 11.99 -12.93
CA SER A 52 -3.88 11.32 -13.04
C SER A 52 -2.88 12.02 -12.12
N TYR A 53 -2.26 11.25 -11.22
CA TYR A 53 -1.44 11.82 -10.17
C TYR A 53 -0.29 10.92 -9.77
N ARG A 54 0.66 11.51 -9.07
CA ARG A 54 1.80 10.84 -8.46
C ARG A 54 1.57 10.71 -6.96
N VAL A 55 1.90 9.55 -6.40
CA VAL A 55 2.07 9.35 -4.96
C VAL A 55 3.57 9.29 -4.69
N GLY A 56 4.09 10.15 -3.85
CA GLY A 56 5.53 10.27 -3.58
C GLY A 56 6.12 9.10 -2.79
N ILE A 57 5.41 7.98 -2.71
CA ILE A 57 5.82 6.73 -2.03
C ILE A 57 5.51 5.56 -2.96
N ALA A 58 6.41 4.59 -3.04
CA ALA A 58 6.20 3.36 -3.80
C ALA A 58 5.35 2.35 -3.04
N GLY A 59 4.53 1.60 -3.75
CA GLY A 59 3.82 0.45 -3.22
C GLY A 59 2.32 0.46 -3.48
N ARG A 60 1.79 -0.73 -3.78
CA ARG A 60 0.37 -0.92 -4.11
C ARG A 60 -0.58 -0.40 -3.02
N HIS A 61 -0.27 -0.63 -1.76
CA HIS A 61 -1.09 -0.17 -0.65
C HIS A 61 -1.20 1.36 -0.59
N TRP A 62 -0.13 2.09 -0.95
CA TRP A 62 -0.16 3.55 -1.03
C TRP A 62 -1.05 4.06 -2.15
N VAL A 63 -1.13 3.32 -3.28
CA VAL A 63 -2.07 3.64 -4.37
C VAL A 63 -3.51 3.55 -3.87
N TYR A 64 -3.88 2.50 -3.12
CA TYR A 64 -5.23 2.36 -2.57
C TYR A 64 -5.52 3.39 -1.48
N ASN A 65 -4.55 3.63 -0.58
CA ASN A 65 -4.70 4.63 0.47
C ASN A 65 -4.87 6.04 -0.09
N SER A 66 -4.12 6.40 -1.15
CA SER A 66 -4.27 7.70 -1.80
C SER A 66 -5.66 7.87 -2.43
N LEU A 67 -6.20 6.80 -3.04
CA LEU A 67 -7.55 6.84 -3.58
C LEU A 67 -8.61 7.04 -2.47
N ALA A 68 -8.46 6.39 -1.32
CA ALA A 68 -9.34 6.58 -0.16
C ALA A 68 -9.30 8.04 0.34
N VAL A 69 -8.10 8.64 0.38
CA VAL A 69 -7.93 10.06 0.74
C VAL A 69 -8.64 10.96 -0.25
N LEU A 70 -8.47 10.75 -1.56
CA LEU A 70 -9.14 11.55 -2.59
C LEU A 70 -10.66 11.40 -2.54
N ALA A 71 -11.15 10.19 -2.25
CA ALA A 71 -12.58 9.97 -2.03
C ALA A 71 -13.09 10.78 -0.83
N ALA A 72 -12.38 10.80 0.30
CA ALA A 72 -12.74 11.60 1.46
C ALA A 72 -12.70 13.10 1.15
N VAL A 73 -11.65 13.59 0.47
CA VAL A 73 -11.51 15.00 0.05
C VAL A 73 -12.71 15.42 -0.80
N LYS A 74 -13.09 14.61 -1.77
CA LYS A 74 -14.24 14.90 -2.65
C LYS A 74 -15.57 14.93 -1.89
N VAL A 75 -15.78 14.00 -0.97
CA VAL A 75 -17.00 13.91 -0.15
C VAL A 75 -17.17 15.14 0.75
N VAL A 76 -16.10 15.64 1.34
CA VAL A 76 -16.17 16.84 2.19
C VAL A 76 -16.17 18.15 1.39
N GLY A 77 -16.11 18.10 0.06
CA GLY A 77 -16.11 19.26 -0.83
C GLY A 77 -14.82 20.08 -0.76
N ALA A 78 -13.71 19.47 -0.34
CA ALA A 78 -12.41 20.14 -0.35
C ALA A 78 -11.78 20.11 -1.75
N ASP A 79 -10.72 20.91 -1.94
CA ASP A 79 -10.04 21.07 -3.22
C ASP A 79 -9.23 19.83 -3.59
N LEU A 80 -9.65 19.18 -4.68
CA LEU A 80 -9.05 17.94 -5.16
C LEU A 80 -7.64 18.18 -5.73
N ASP A 81 -7.41 19.29 -6.43
CA ASP A 81 -6.10 19.60 -7.02
C ASP A 81 -5.03 19.78 -5.95
N SER A 82 -5.35 20.52 -4.87
CA SER A 82 -4.47 20.65 -3.70
C SER A 82 -4.16 19.32 -3.03
N ALA A 83 -5.12 18.40 -3.00
CA ALA A 83 -4.88 17.04 -2.47
C ALA A 83 -3.97 16.22 -3.38
N LEU A 84 -4.15 16.30 -4.69
CA LEU A 84 -3.29 15.63 -5.69
C LEU A 84 -1.83 16.12 -5.58
N ASP A 85 -1.62 17.42 -5.45
CA ASP A 85 -0.29 18.03 -5.25
C ASP A 85 0.34 17.56 -3.93
N SER A 86 -0.45 17.50 -2.86
CA SER A 86 0.01 17.02 -1.55
C SER A 86 0.45 15.54 -1.61
N LEU A 87 -0.29 14.68 -2.32
CA LEU A 87 0.07 13.28 -2.51
C LEU A 87 1.39 13.13 -3.26
N SER A 88 1.72 14.02 -4.18
CA SER A 88 2.97 14.00 -4.93
C SER A 88 4.20 14.28 -4.06
N SER A 89 4.02 15.07 -3.01
CA SER A 89 5.07 15.48 -2.07
C SER A 89 5.25 14.54 -0.88
N LEU A 90 4.42 13.50 -0.77
CA LEU A 90 4.55 12.51 0.30
C LEU A 90 5.93 11.86 0.29
N SER A 91 6.48 11.66 1.47
CA SER A 91 7.67 10.84 1.70
C SER A 91 7.34 9.73 2.69
N ALA A 92 7.98 8.58 2.53
CA ALA A 92 7.77 7.47 3.44
C ALA A 92 8.17 7.89 4.86
N LEU A 93 7.29 7.60 5.83
CA LEU A 93 7.60 7.76 7.24
C LEU A 93 8.65 6.72 7.64
N LYS A 94 9.47 7.04 8.66
CA LYS A 94 10.47 6.11 9.19
C LYS A 94 9.82 4.75 9.50
N GLY A 95 10.43 3.68 9.03
CA GLY A 95 9.90 2.33 9.18
C GLY A 95 8.72 1.96 8.28
N ARG A 96 8.41 2.76 7.25
CA ARG A 96 7.27 2.51 6.33
C ARG A 96 7.70 2.58 4.86
N GLY A 97 8.52 1.61 4.45
CA GLY A 97 9.00 1.49 3.08
C GLY A 97 10.09 2.50 2.70
N ASN A 98 10.85 3.03 3.65
CA ASN A 98 11.96 3.93 3.37
C ASN A 98 13.12 3.17 2.72
N HIS A 99 13.67 3.75 1.66
CA HIS A 99 14.84 3.23 0.95
C HIS A 99 16.11 3.92 1.40
N HIS A 100 17.09 3.14 1.84
CA HIS A 100 18.39 3.61 2.30
C HIS A 100 19.52 2.96 1.50
N LEU A 101 20.29 3.75 0.78
CA LEU A 101 21.49 3.27 0.10
C LEU A 101 22.67 3.21 1.08
N VAL A 102 23.12 2.00 1.39
CA VAL A 102 24.22 1.75 2.33
C VAL A 102 25.48 1.41 1.55
N ARG A 103 26.56 2.16 1.81
CA ARG A 103 27.88 1.95 1.22
C ARG A 103 28.82 1.33 2.27
N THR A 104 29.44 0.22 1.91
CA THR A 104 30.43 -0.48 2.75
C THR A 104 31.71 -0.73 1.95
N SER A 105 32.75 -1.20 2.60
CA SER A 105 33.99 -1.66 1.96
C SER A 105 33.77 -2.87 1.04
N ALA A 106 32.70 -3.66 1.27
CA ALA A 106 32.35 -4.83 0.48
C ALA A 106 31.41 -4.52 -0.71
N GLY A 107 30.92 -3.28 -0.82
CA GLY A 107 30.02 -2.87 -1.89
C GLY A 107 28.88 -1.98 -1.45
N VAL A 108 27.89 -1.84 -2.32
CA VAL A 108 26.70 -1.02 -2.08
C VAL A 108 25.48 -1.92 -2.08
N PHE A 109 24.60 -1.72 -1.11
CA PHE A 109 23.31 -2.39 -1.06
C PHE A 109 22.22 -1.42 -0.62
N GLU A 110 21.00 -1.75 -0.93
CA GLU A 110 19.83 -0.98 -0.54
C GLU A 110 19.10 -1.68 0.60
N VAL A 111 18.70 -0.91 1.60
CA VAL A 111 17.84 -1.34 2.70
C VAL A 111 16.47 -0.72 2.52
N ILE A 112 15.43 -1.54 2.50
CA ILE A 112 14.05 -1.10 2.57
C ILE A 112 13.60 -1.28 4.02
N ASP A 113 13.41 -0.17 4.72
CA ASP A 113 12.97 -0.17 6.13
C ASP A 113 11.45 -0.11 6.21
N ASP A 114 10.83 -1.24 6.53
CA ASP A 114 9.39 -1.38 6.75
C ASP A 114 9.08 -1.93 8.16
N SER A 115 9.90 -1.51 9.14
CA SER A 115 9.96 -2.07 10.49
C SER A 115 8.98 -1.48 11.50
N TYR A 116 8.15 -0.50 11.13
CA TYR A 116 7.30 0.23 12.09
C TYR A 116 6.26 -0.68 12.77
N ASN A 117 5.56 -1.49 11.99
CA ASN A 117 4.58 -2.47 12.46
C ASN A 117 4.32 -3.49 11.34
N ALA A 118 3.97 -4.72 11.70
CA ALA A 118 3.66 -5.76 10.74
C ALA A 118 2.39 -6.54 11.14
N ASN A 119 1.60 -6.84 10.12
CA ASN A 119 0.62 -7.92 10.14
C ASN A 119 0.89 -8.82 8.93
N LEU A 120 0.20 -9.96 8.84
CA LEU A 120 0.42 -10.93 7.77
C LEU A 120 0.31 -10.31 6.37
N GLU A 121 -0.72 -9.50 6.12
CA GLU A 121 -0.96 -8.88 4.82
C GLU A 121 0.12 -7.84 4.45
N SER A 122 0.50 -6.98 5.40
CA SER A 122 1.55 -5.98 5.17
C SER A 122 2.91 -6.62 4.97
N ALA A 123 3.26 -7.67 5.73
CA ALA A 123 4.49 -8.42 5.56
C ALA A 123 4.56 -9.11 4.19
N GLN A 124 3.48 -9.78 3.76
CA GLN A 124 3.38 -10.35 2.41
C GLN A 124 3.50 -9.30 1.31
N SER A 125 2.89 -8.13 1.50
CA SER A 125 3.01 -7.01 0.57
C SER A 125 4.45 -6.50 0.46
N GLY A 126 5.16 -6.37 1.58
CA GLY A 126 6.59 -6.00 1.62
C GLY A 126 7.47 -7.02 0.91
N ILE A 127 7.22 -8.32 1.13
CA ILE A 127 7.91 -9.42 0.45
C ILE A 127 7.69 -9.36 -1.07
N ASN A 128 6.45 -9.18 -1.52
CA ASN A 128 6.14 -9.03 -2.94
C ASN A 128 6.83 -7.81 -3.57
N ASN A 129 6.86 -6.70 -2.85
CA ASN A 129 7.57 -5.51 -3.28
C ASN A 129 9.07 -5.80 -3.46
N LEU A 130 9.71 -6.40 -2.44
CA LEU A 130 11.11 -6.82 -2.52
C LEU A 130 11.35 -7.81 -3.67
N ALA A 131 10.45 -8.79 -3.87
CA ALA A 131 10.56 -9.77 -4.95
C ALA A 131 10.48 -9.14 -6.35
N SER A 132 9.64 -8.11 -6.52
CA SER A 132 9.44 -7.42 -7.80
C SER A 132 10.55 -6.43 -8.15
N LEU A 133 11.21 -5.86 -7.13
CA LEU A 133 12.31 -4.91 -7.31
C LEU A 133 13.59 -5.64 -7.73
N TYR A 134 14.43 -4.98 -8.54
CA TYR A 134 15.80 -5.40 -8.85
C TYR A 134 15.94 -6.86 -9.32
N LYS A 135 15.29 -7.21 -10.42
CA LYS A 135 15.41 -8.55 -11.02
C LYS A 135 16.89 -8.93 -11.22
N GLY A 136 17.26 -10.14 -10.75
CA GLY A 136 18.62 -10.65 -10.82
C GLY A 136 19.57 -10.24 -9.68
N SER A 137 19.12 -9.41 -8.73
CA SER A 137 19.89 -9.08 -7.54
C SER A 137 19.62 -10.06 -6.39
N ARG A 138 20.62 -10.30 -5.54
CA ARG A 138 20.42 -11.02 -4.27
C ARG A 138 19.49 -10.22 -3.38
N LYS A 139 18.48 -10.87 -2.80
CA LYS A 139 17.49 -10.29 -1.92
C LYS A 139 17.55 -10.96 -0.56
N ILE A 140 17.46 -10.20 0.49
CA ILE A 140 17.48 -10.68 1.87
C ILE A 140 16.32 -10.02 2.59
N ALA A 141 15.44 -10.81 3.19
CA ALA A 141 14.40 -10.33 4.08
C ALA A 141 14.79 -10.60 5.54
N VAL A 142 14.69 -9.58 6.40
CA VAL A 142 14.85 -9.70 7.84
C VAL A 142 13.49 -9.44 8.46
N ILE A 143 12.89 -10.46 9.04
CA ILE A 143 11.53 -10.42 9.57
C ILE A 143 11.61 -10.53 11.09
N GLY A 144 10.94 -9.62 11.80
CA GLY A 144 10.70 -9.70 13.22
C GLY A 144 9.35 -10.31 13.54
N ASP A 145 9.01 -10.37 14.83
CA ASP A 145 7.73 -10.86 15.28
C ASP A 145 6.59 -9.92 14.86
N MET A 146 5.47 -10.51 14.45
CA MET A 146 4.21 -9.80 14.31
C MET A 146 3.49 -9.84 15.66
N LEU A 147 3.19 -8.66 16.22
CA LEU A 147 2.55 -8.53 17.53
C LEU A 147 1.02 -8.47 17.41
N GLU A 148 0.33 -8.62 18.53
CA GLU A 148 -1.13 -8.47 18.67
C GLU A 148 -1.98 -9.46 17.84
N LEU A 149 -1.43 -10.61 17.46
CA LEU A 149 -2.10 -11.64 16.67
C LEU A 149 -2.98 -12.59 17.49
N GLY A 150 -2.87 -12.53 18.81
CA GLY A 150 -3.64 -13.37 19.71
C GLY A 150 -3.41 -14.86 19.45
N LYS A 151 -4.50 -15.64 19.35
CA LYS A 151 -4.42 -17.11 19.14
C LYS A 151 -3.87 -17.53 17.78
N MET A 152 -3.85 -16.61 16.82
CA MET A 152 -3.39 -16.87 15.45
C MET A 152 -1.89 -16.64 15.27
N GLU A 153 -1.17 -16.22 16.28
CA GLU A 153 0.25 -15.83 16.22
C GLU A 153 1.11 -16.90 15.55
N LYS A 154 1.07 -18.12 16.03
CA LYS A 154 1.86 -19.22 15.46
C LYS A 154 1.50 -19.51 14.01
N GLU A 155 0.21 -19.61 13.70
CA GLU A 155 -0.28 -19.91 12.35
C GLU A 155 0.14 -18.82 11.34
N TYR A 156 0.02 -17.55 11.73
CA TYR A 156 0.40 -16.44 10.83
C TYR A 156 1.91 -16.37 10.58
N HIS A 157 2.74 -16.71 11.58
CA HIS A 157 4.19 -16.81 11.37
C HIS A 157 4.56 -18.02 10.49
N GLU A 158 3.87 -19.16 10.63
CA GLU A 158 4.06 -20.32 9.75
C GLU A 158 3.67 -19.99 8.29
N ILE A 159 2.52 -19.32 8.07
CA ILE A 159 2.08 -18.86 6.75
C ILE A 159 3.11 -17.90 6.14
N LEU A 160 3.62 -16.96 6.92
CA LEU A 160 4.61 -15.99 6.45
C LEU A 160 5.94 -16.68 6.09
N GLY A 161 6.38 -17.67 6.89
CA GLY A 161 7.57 -18.47 6.62
C GLY A 161 7.45 -19.25 5.31
N GLN A 162 6.30 -19.89 5.06
CA GLN A 162 6.03 -20.56 3.80
C GLN A 162 6.02 -19.57 2.63
N TYR A 163 5.38 -18.42 2.81
CA TYR A 163 5.33 -17.37 1.79
C TYR A 163 6.70 -16.84 1.38
N LEU A 164 7.62 -16.68 2.35
CA LEU A 164 9.03 -16.32 2.09
C LEU A 164 9.74 -17.37 1.24
N SER A 165 9.56 -18.65 1.60
CA SER A 165 10.14 -19.78 0.87
C SER A 165 9.65 -19.84 -0.58
N ASP A 166 8.34 -19.66 -0.79
CA ASP A 166 7.72 -19.73 -2.12
C ASP A 166 8.16 -18.58 -3.04
N ASN A 167 8.52 -17.43 -2.47
CA ASN A 167 9.00 -16.26 -3.22
C ASN A 167 10.53 -16.22 -3.39
N CYS A 168 11.23 -17.29 -3.01
CA CYS A 168 12.68 -17.47 -3.20
C CYS A 168 13.53 -16.30 -2.66
N LEU A 169 13.15 -15.77 -1.52
CA LEU A 169 13.93 -14.79 -0.80
C LEU A 169 14.87 -15.55 0.17
N LEU A 170 16.01 -15.94 -0.32
CA LEU A 170 17.09 -16.54 0.43
C LEU A 170 18.21 -15.54 0.69
#